data_7e36c0fe54581a8b7455222e920ced30
#
_entry.id   7e36c0fe54581a8b7455222e920ced30
#
_cell.length_a   1.000
_cell.length_b   1.000
_cell.length_c   1.000
_cell.angle_alpha   90.00
_cell.angle_beta   90.00
_cell.angle_gamma   90.00
#
_symmetry.space_group_name_H-M   'P 1'
#
loop_
_entity.id
_entity.type
_entity.pdbx_description
1 polymer ?
#
loop_
_entity_poly.entity_id
_entity_poly.type
_entity_poly.pdbx_seq_one_letter_code
_entity_poly.pdbx_strand_id
1 'polypeptide(L)'
;MSRALLSVRGLGVRFLGERSVAALSDVDFDVARGEVLGLLGESGSGKSVTLRTLLGLHAPRTTRVTGQVNFDGEDVLSLPAEALRRYRGGRVSMIFQEPGLAFDPVYTIGAQIAESIRAHDAVDARTATARALEMLERVQIPQAGRRLQAYPHELSGGMRQRAMIALALACRPLLLLADEPTTALDATVQIQILLLLRELQRETGMAMIFVSHDIGAAIEVADRIAVMYAGRIVEENAVAELVAAPRHHYTAGLLASTVGEAERGRPLATIPGAPPDLSAPMQGCAFAPRCVAAVERCRSELPPLVRDGARALACWRPRATGDGDGPRGPIGPS
;
A
#
# COMPACT_ATOMS: atom_id res chain seq x y z
N MET A 1 19.15 -6.34 -16.14
CA MET A 1 18.20 -6.24 -15.02
C MET A 1 18.29 -4.82 -14.47
N SER A 2 17.24 -4.03 -14.52
CA SER A 2 17.20 -2.70 -13.92
C SER A 2 17.38 -2.83 -12.40
N ARG A 3 18.27 -2.02 -11.82
CA ARG A 3 18.49 -2.00 -10.36
C ARG A 3 17.21 -1.54 -9.68
N ALA A 4 16.73 -2.30 -8.68
CA ALA A 4 15.55 -1.93 -7.90
C ALA A 4 15.75 -0.55 -7.25
N LEU A 5 14.73 0.30 -7.25
CA LEU A 5 14.73 1.56 -6.50
C LEU A 5 14.61 1.29 -5.00
N LEU A 6 13.70 0.37 -4.63
CA LEU A 6 13.49 -0.08 -3.27
C LEU A 6 13.68 -1.60 -3.20
N SER A 7 14.44 -2.06 -2.21
CA SER A 7 14.62 -3.49 -1.92
C SER A 7 14.40 -3.72 -0.43
N VAL A 8 13.45 -4.59 -0.09
CA VAL A 8 13.10 -4.97 1.28
C VAL A 8 13.41 -6.43 1.47
N ARG A 9 14.17 -6.76 2.53
CA ARG A 9 14.61 -8.13 2.83
C ARG A 9 14.44 -8.46 4.31
N GLY A 10 13.76 -9.57 4.59
CA GLY A 10 13.57 -10.11 5.93
C GLY A 10 12.91 -9.10 6.89
N LEU A 11 12.07 -8.19 6.36
CA LEU A 11 11.51 -7.11 7.18
C LEU A 11 10.56 -7.68 8.23
N GLY A 12 10.90 -7.45 9.49
CA GLY A 12 10.09 -7.78 10.65
C GLY A 12 9.79 -6.54 11.48
N VAL A 13 8.55 -6.45 11.98
CA VAL A 13 8.13 -5.38 12.89
C VAL A 13 7.37 -5.99 14.05
N ARG A 14 7.84 -5.73 15.26
CA ARG A 14 7.21 -6.16 16.50
C ARG A 14 6.92 -4.96 17.39
N PHE A 15 5.65 -4.77 17.70
CA PHE A 15 5.24 -3.79 18.69
C PHE A 15 5.41 -4.36 20.09
N LEU A 16 6.03 -3.58 20.97
CA LEU A 16 6.33 -3.95 22.36
C LEU A 16 5.26 -3.30 23.26
N GLY A 17 4.62 -4.08 24.11
CA GLY A 17 3.59 -3.65 25.04
C GLY A 17 3.28 -4.78 26.02
N GLU A 18 2.17 -4.71 26.78
CA GLU A 18 1.72 -5.81 27.65
C GLU A 18 1.56 -7.12 26.87
N ARG A 19 1.08 -7.03 25.62
CA ARG A 19 1.12 -8.11 24.64
C ARG A 19 1.97 -7.66 23.45
N SER A 20 3.00 -8.41 23.14
CA SER A 20 3.84 -8.15 21.99
C SER A 20 3.16 -8.63 20.71
N VAL A 21 3.06 -7.77 19.69
CA VAL A 21 2.41 -8.07 18.41
C VAL A 21 3.43 -8.12 17.29
N ALA A 22 3.55 -9.26 16.61
CA ALA A 22 4.40 -9.42 15.42
C ALA A 22 3.64 -8.95 14.17
N ALA A 23 3.63 -7.64 13.92
CA ALA A 23 2.87 -7.04 12.83
C ALA A 23 3.44 -7.37 11.44
N LEU A 24 4.77 -7.54 11.32
CA LEU A 24 5.44 -8.02 10.11
C LEU A 24 6.44 -9.13 10.49
N SER A 25 6.54 -10.13 9.63
CA SER A 25 7.44 -11.26 9.80
C SER A 25 8.00 -11.68 8.44
N ASP A 26 9.30 -11.42 8.22
CA ASP A 26 10.04 -11.90 7.05
C ASP A 26 9.38 -11.44 5.72
N VAL A 27 9.19 -10.13 5.58
CA VAL A 27 8.61 -9.53 4.37
C VAL A 27 9.72 -9.17 3.39
N ASP A 28 9.61 -9.72 2.17
CA ASP A 28 10.54 -9.51 1.07
C ASP A 28 9.83 -9.02 -0.18
N PHE A 29 10.25 -7.89 -0.74
CA PHE A 29 9.81 -7.43 -2.05
C PHE A 29 10.77 -6.39 -2.62
N ASP A 30 10.64 -6.14 -3.92
CA ASP A 30 11.37 -5.09 -4.65
C ASP A 30 10.39 -4.18 -5.37
N VAL A 31 10.78 -2.92 -5.58
CA VAL A 31 10.07 -1.98 -6.46
C VAL A 31 11.08 -1.36 -7.42
N ALA A 32 10.81 -1.48 -8.72
CA ALA A 32 11.64 -0.86 -9.75
C ALA A 32 11.30 0.63 -9.90
N ARG A 33 12.17 1.39 -10.58
CA ARG A 33 11.86 2.79 -10.93
C ARG A 33 10.67 2.83 -11.89
N GLY A 34 9.72 3.71 -11.61
CA GLY A 34 8.51 3.87 -12.42
C GLY A 34 7.49 2.74 -12.28
N GLU A 35 7.72 1.77 -11.41
CA GLU A 35 6.81 0.67 -11.16
C GLU A 35 5.75 1.03 -10.12
N VAL A 36 4.54 0.53 -10.31
CA VAL A 36 3.47 0.56 -9.29
C VAL A 36 3.28 -0.84 -8.72
N LEU A 37 3.68 -1.02 -7.45
CA LEU A 37 3.41 -2.22 -6.68
C LEU A 37 2.13 -2.06 -5.86
N GLY A 38 1.11 -2.86 -6.14
CA GLY A 38 -0.08 -3.00 -5.30
C GLY A 38 0.22 -3.87 -4.08
N LEU A 39 -0.15 -3.43 -2.89
CA LEU A 39 -0.04 -4.21 -1.66
C LEU A 39 -1.44 -4.46 -1.11
N LEU A 40 -1.94 -5.68 -1.28
CA LEU A 40 -3.30 -6.11 -0.96
C LEU A 40 -3.37 -6.98 0.28
N GLY A 41 -4.55 -7.01 0.90
CA GLY A 41 -4.86 -7.89 2.03
C GLY A 41 -5.94 -7.31 2.93
N GLU A 42 -6.51 -8.14 3.80
CA GLU A 42 -7.50 -7.72 4.81
C GLU A 42 -6.94 -6.68 5.78
N SER A 43 -7.82 -5.99 6.50
CA SER A 43 -7.41 -5.10 7.61
C SER A 43 -6.57 -5.86 8.63
N GLY A 44 -5.52 -5.23 9.15
CA GLY A 44 -4.58 -5.87 10.08
C GLY A 44 -3.54 -6.80 9.43
N SER A 45 -3.49 -6.96 8.09
CA SER A 45 -2.48 -7.81 7.43
C SER A 45 -1.05 -7.24 7.43
N GLY A 46 -0.85 -5.98 7.87
CA GLY A 46 0.47 -5.36 7.99
C GLY A 46 0.80 -4.28 6.94
N LYS A 47 -0.09 -3.99 5.98
CA LYS A 47 0.15 -3.06 4.86
C LYS A 47 0.62 -1.67 5.30
N SER A 48 -0.17 -0.97 6.12
CA SER A 48 0.19 0.37 6.62
C SER A 48 1.42 0.35 7.53
N VAL A 49 1.64 -0.75 8.27
CA VAL A 49 2.87 -0.94 9.07
C VAL A 49 4.08 -1.01 8.14
N THR A 50 3.98 -1.72 7.00
CA THR A 50 5.03 -1.76 5.98
C THR A 50 5.35 -0.35 5.50
N LEU A 51 4.36 0.44 5.06
CA LEU A 51 4.60 1.81 4.56
C LEU A 51 5.26 2.70 5.63
N ARG A 52 4.76 2.66 6.87
CA ARG A 52 5.34 3.44 7.99
C ARG A 52 6.77 3.01 8.30
N THR A 53 7.09 1.74 8.13
CA THR A 53 8.47 1.22 8.32
C THR A 53 9.40 1.74 7.24
N LEU A 54 8.96 1.78 5.98
CA LEU A 54 9.72 2.36 4.86
C LEU A 54 10.08 3.84 5.09
N LEU A 55 9.25 4.56 5.84
CA LEU A 55 9.52 5.95 6.25
C LEU A 55 10.25 6.07 7.60
N GLY A 56 10.52 4.96 8.29
CA GLY A 56 11.12 5.00 9.61
C GLY A 56 10.26 5.71 10.67
N LEU A 57 8.91 5.63 10.56
CA LEU A 57 7.96 6.34 11.43
C LEU A 57 7.64 5.60 12.74
N HIS A 58 8.38 4.57 13.08
CA HIS A 58 8.16 3.84 14.33
C HIS A 58 8.97 4.41 15.48
N ALA A 59 8.34 4.48 16.67
CA ALA A 59 9.02 4.90 17.89
C ALA A 59 9.96 3.77 18.39
N PRO A 60 11.30 4.00 18.51
CA PRO A 60 12.25 2.94 18.88
C PRO A 60 12.01 2.32 20.25
N ARG A 61 11.32 3.05 21.17
CA ARG A 61 11.02 2.56 22.52
C ARG A 61 9.90 1.51 22.57
N THR A 62 8.98 1.55 21.59
CA THR A 62 7.79 0.70 21.55
C THR A 62 7.76 -0.24 20.36
N THR A 63 8.77 -0.17 19.48
CA THR A 63 8.79 -0.96 18.25
C THR A 63 10.18 -1.51 17.96
N ARG A 64 10.27 -2.80 17.70
CA ARG A 64 11.49 -3.44 17.21
C ARG A 64 11.34 -3.73 15.72
N VAL A 65 12.23 -3.17 14.92
CA VAL A 65 12.33 -3.40 13.48
C VAL A 65 13.56 -4.25 13.20
N THR A 66 13.44 -5.26 12.33
CA THR A 66 14.51 -6.15 11.88
C THR A 66 14.49 -6.26 10.35
N GLY A 67 15.55 -6.76 9.75
CA GLY A 67 15.69 -6.86 8.30
C GLY A 67 16.43 -5.68 7.70
N GLN A 68 16.24 -5.48 6.38
CA GLN A 68 16.90 -4.43 5.60
C GLN A 68 15.92 -3.72 4.70
N VAL A 69 16.06 -2.40 4.59
CA VAL A 69 15.30 -1.55 3.66
C VAL A 69 16.31 -0.71 2.87
N ASN A 70 16.66 -1.18 1.68
CA ASN A 70 17.57 -0.46 0.80
C ASN A 70 16.77 0.39 -0.19
N PHE A 71 16.95 1.71 -0.14
CA PHE A 71 16.36 2.66 -1.05
C PHE A 71 17.47 3.36 -1.85
N ASP A 72 17.52 3.13 -3.15
CA ASP A 72 18.48 3.71 -4.09
C ASP A 72 19.96 3.50 -3.67
N GLY A 73 20.24 2.38 -2.99
CA GLY A 73 21.57 2.01 -2.51
C GLY A 73 21.87 2.38 -1.07
N GLU A 74 20.95 3.04 -0.36
CA GLU A 74 21.11 3.43 1.05
C GLU A 74 20.19 2.59 1.96
N ASP A 75 20.68 2.12 3.09
CA ASP A 75 19.85 1.43 4.09
C ASP A 75 19.09 2.45 4.94
N VAL A 76 17.78 2.52 4.73
CA VAL A 76 16.87 3.47 5.39
C VAL A 76 16.83 3.28 6.90
N LEU A 77 16.95 2.03 7.38
CA LEU A 77 16.85 1.72 8.81
C LEU A 77 18.06 2.22 9.61
N SER A 78 19.18 2.50 8.92
CA SER A 78 20.42 2.99 9.52
C SER A 78 20.65 4.49 9.31
N LEU A 79 19.75 5.20 8.61
CA LEU A 79 19.90 6.62 8.32
C LEU A 79 19.92 7.46 9.61
N PRO A 80 20.88 8.38 9.76
CA PRO A 80 20.84 9.36 10.84
C PRO A 80 19.64 10.31 10.68
N ALA A 81 19.21 10.91 11.79
CA ALA A 81 17.99 11.73 11.84
C ALA A 81 17.91 12.82 10.75
N GLU A 82 19.03 13.50 10.46
CA GLU A 82 19.09 14.53 9.42
C GLU A 82 18.93 13.97 8.00
N ALA A 83 19.54 12.83 7.70
CA ALA A 83 19.36 12.14 6.42
C ALA A 83 17.94 11.60 6.27
N LEU A 84 17.36 11.06 7.35
CA LEU A 84 15.97 10.58 7.38
C LEU A 84 14.96 11.72 7.18
N ARG A 85 15.26 12.93 7.69
CA ARG A 85 14.43 14.12 7.44
C ARG A 85 14.45 14.54 5.96
N ARG A 86 15.62 14.50 5.30
CA ARG A 86 15.73 14.78 3.85
C ARG A 86 15.11 13.66 2.99
N TYR A 87 15.17 12.43 3.46
CA TYR A 87 14.55 11.28 2.81
C TYR A 87 13.02 11.41 2.77
N ARG A 88 12.41 11.72 3.94
CA ARG A 88 10.97 11.94 4.07
C ARG A 88 10.56 13.24 3.38
N GLY A 89 9.58 13.20 2.50
CA GLY A 89 9.08 14.33 1.72
C GLY A 89 9.91 14.66 0.48
N GLY A 90 11.25 14.61 0.57
CA GLY A 90 12.13 14.90 -0.57
C GLY A 90 12.32 13.74 -1.53
N ARG A 91 12.56 12.53 -1.02
CA ARG A 91 12.81 11.34 -1.87
C ARG A 91 11.64 10.35 -1.83
N VAL A 92 10.99 10.22 -0.68
CA VAL A 92 9.82 9.35 -0.46
C VAL A 92 8.74 10.15 0.23
N SER A 93 7.56 10.18 -0.35
CA SER A 93 6.37 10.83 0.20
C SER A 93 5.26 9.82 0.47
N MET A 94 4.30 10.21 1.30
CA MET A 94 3.16 9.38 1.65
C MET A 94 1.85 10.13 1.56
N ILE A 95 0.84 9.48 0.97
CA ILE A 95 -0.56 9.82 1.06
C ILE A 95 -1.14 8.98 2.20
N PHE A 96 -1.67 9.64 3.22
CA PHE A 96 -2.26 9.00 4.39
C PHE A 96 -3.73 8.61 4.14
N GLN A 97 -4.22 7.64 4.86
CA GLN A 97 -5.60 7.15 4.76
C GLN A 97 -6.65 8.24 5.08
N GLU A 98 -6.33 9.14 6.02
CA GLU A 98 -7.23 10.22 6.43
C GLU A 98 -6.70 11.59 6.00
N PRO A 99 -7.27 12.22 4.95
CA PRO A 99 -6.81 13.54 4.47
C PRO A 99 -6.91 14.64 5.52
N GLY A 100 -7.85 14.50 6.46
CA GLY A 100 -8.05 15.47 7.54
C GLY A 100 -6.87 15.56 8.51
N LEU A 101 -6.10 14.49 8.65
CA LEU A 101 -4.92 14.44 9.52
C LEU A 101 -3.63 14.89 8.82
N ALA A 102 -3.66 15.06 7.49
CA ALA A 102 -2.49 15.47 6.72
C ALA A 102 -2.23 16.98 6.78
N PHE A 103 -3.25 17.77 7.13
CA PHE A 103 -3.18 19.21 7.16
C PHE A 103 -3.43 19.76 8.56
N ASP A 104 -2.65 20.80 8.93
CA ASP A 104 -2.93 21.61 10.10
C ASP A 104 -4.13 22.54 9.79
N PRO A 105 -5.22 22.52 10.59
CA PRO A 105 -6.43 23.27 10.31
C PRO A 105 -6.26 24.80 10.43
N VAL A 106 -5.20 25.30 11.06
CA VAL A 106 -4.98 26.74 11.27
C VAL A 106 -4.15 27.42 10.18
N TYR A 107 -3.62 26.65 9.22
CA TYR A 107 -2.88 27.19 8.07
C TYR A 107 -3.61 26.92 6.76
N THR A 108 -3.41 27.80 5.78
CA THR A 108 -3.99 27.60 4.45
C THR A 108 -3.32 26.45 3.71
N ILE A 109 -4.02 25.83 2.77
CA ILE A 109 -3.49 24.72 1.95
C ILE A 109 -2.21 25.16 1.22
N GLY A 110 -2.23 26.34 0.60
CA GLY A 110 -1.07 26.85 -0.14
C GLY A 110 0.15 27.09 0.75
N ALA A 111 -0.06 27.61 1.98
CA ALA A 111 1.02 27.82 2.93
C ALA A 111 1.72 26.51 3.30
N GLN A 112 0.96 25.45 3.58
CA GLN A 112 1.49 24.15 3.97
C GLN A 112 2.24 23.46 2.82
N ILE A 113 1.73 23.54 1.58
CA ILE A 113 2.43 23.01 0.40
C ILE A 113 3.72 23.80 0.15
N ALA A 114 3.67 25.15 0.21
CA ALA A 114 4.85 26.00 0.03
C ALA A 114 5.91 25.79 1.13
N GLU A 115 5.49 25.55 2.36
CA GLU A 115 6.39 25.19 3.46
C GLU A 115 7.11 23.87 3.20
N SER A 116 6.39 22.84 2.77
CA SER A 116 6.97 21.54 2.40
C SER A 116 8.01 21.70 1.29
N ILE A 117 7.71 22.49 0.24
CA ILE A 117 8.66 22.77 -0.84
C ILE A 117 9.93 23.44 -0.29
N ARG A 118 9.80 24.46 0.56
CA ARG A 118 10.94 25.18 1.13
C ARG A 118 11.75 24.37 2.13
N ALA A 119 11.13 23.37 2.75
CA ALA A 119 11.84 22.46 3.66
C ALA A 119 12.81 21.53 2.92
N HIS A 120 12.58 21.26 1.63
CA HIS A 120 13.35 20.31 0.84
C HIS A 120 14.14 20.97 -0.32
N ASP A 121 13.66 22.09 -0.84
CA ASP A 121 14.26 22.81 -1.95
C ASP A 121 14.69 24.22 -1.52
N ALA A 122 15.88 24.64 -1.93
CA ALA A 122 16.42 25.98 -1.67
C ALA A 122 15.77 27.02 -2.59
N VAL A 123 14.48 27.30 -2.37
CA VAL A 123 13.71 28.30 -3.15
C VAL A 123 13.12 29.38 -2.24
N ASP A 124 12.87 30.56 -2.81
CA ASP A 124 12.21 31.65 -2.08
C ASP A 124 10.69 31.39 -1.89
N ALA A 125 10.07 32.18 -1.04
CA ALA A 125 8.66 32.03 -0.71
C ALA A 125 7.74 32.23 -1.94
N ARG A 126 8.10 33.15 -2.86
CA ARG A 126 7.33 33.44 -4.08
C ARG A 126 7.34 32.22 -5.02
N THR A 127 8.51 31.65 -5.26
CA THR A 127 8.69 30.45 -6.09
C THR A 127 7.98 29.26 -5.47
N ALA A 128 8.08 29.05 -4.16
CA ALA A 128 7.38 27.96 -3.47
C ALA A 128 5.85 28.10 -3.58
N THR A 129 5.30 29.32 -3.45
CA THR A 129 3.87 29.58 -3.62
C THR A 129 3.41 29.35 -5.06
N ALA A 130 4.20 29.76 -6.05
CA ALA A 130 3.90 29.51 -7.47
C ALA A 130 3.86 28.00 -7.78
N ARG A 131 4.83 27.23 -7.26
CA ARG A 131 4.85 25.76 -7.39
C ARG A 131 3.67 25.10 -6.65
N ALA A 132 3.28 25.63 -5.49
CA ALA A 132 2.09 25.15 -4.78
C ALA A 132 0.82 25.33 -5.62
N LEU A 133 0.68 26.49 -6.30
CA LEU A 133 -0.43 26.74 -7.22
C LEU A 133 -0.42 25.75 -8.39
N GLU A 134 0.73 25.58 -9.06
CA GLU A 134 0.91 24.62 -10.15
C GLU A 134 0.49 23.19 -9.72
N MET A 135 0.89 22.77 -8.50
CA MET A 135 0.51 21.46 -8.00
C MET A 135 -1.00 21.32 -7.75
N LEU A 136 -1.67 22.37 -7.23
CA LEU A 136 -3.14 22.35 -7.08
C LEU A 136 -3.87 22.29 -8.43
N GLU A 137 -3.33 22.93 -9.46
CA GLU A 137 -3.85 22.84 -10.84
C GLU A 137 -3.64 21.44 -11.42
N ARG A 138 -2.45 20.86 -11.26
CA ARG A 138 -2.13 19.49 -11.72
C ARG A 138 -3.02 18.43 -11.10
N VAL A 139 -3.39 18.56 -9.83
CA VAL A 139 -4.34 17.66 -9.19
C VAL A 139 -5.80 18.04 -9.46
N GLN A 140 -6.03 18.95 -10.41
CA GLN A 140 -7.37 19.34 -10.91
C GLN A 140 -8.27 19.91 -9.82
N ILE A 141 -7.75 20.73 -8.90
CA ILE A 141 -8.58 21.47 -7.94
C ILE A 141 -9.22 22.68 -8.65
N PRO A 142 -10.57 22.78 -8.65
CA PRO A 142 -11.25 23.91 -9.27
C PRO A 142 -10.86 25.24 -8.62
N GLN A 143 -10.62 26.28 -9.42
CA GLN A 143 -10.21 27.60 -8.93
C GLN A 143 -8.99 27.54 -8.01
N ALA A 144 -7.93 26.83 -8.42
CA ALA A 144 -6.74 26.57 -7.62
C ALA A 144 -6.16 27.83 -6.95
N GLY A 145 -6.10 28.97 -7.65
CA GLY A 145 -5.65 30.24 -7.11
C GLY A 145 -6.46 30.73 -5.89
N ARG A 146 -7.77 30.52 -5.90
CA ARG A 146 -8.63 30.83 -4.74
C ARG A 146 -8.41 29.79 -3.62
N ARG A 147 -8.30 28.51 -3.98
CA ARG A 147 -8.13 27.42 -3.01
C ARG A 147 -6.76 27.38 -2.36
N LEU A 148 -5.77 28.02 -2.95
CA LEU A 148 -4.46 28.22 -2.34
C LEU A 148 -4.57 28.96 -0.97
N GLN A 149 -5.54 29.87 -0.85
CA GLN A 149 -5.81 30.64 0.37
C GLN A 149 -6.87 29.99 1.27
N ALA A 150 -7.46 28.86 0.85
CA ALA A 150 -8.48 28.17 1.63
C ALA A 150 -7.84 27.35 2.76
N TYR A 151 -8.57 27.22 3.86
CA TYR A 151 -8.23 26.32 4.96
C TYR A 151 -8.74 24.89 4.68
N PRO A 152 -8.16 23.86 5.32
CA PRO A 152 -8.56 22.45 5.08
C PRO A 152 -10.06 22.19 5.27
N HIS A 153 -10.70 22.84 6.25
CA HIS A 153 -12.12 22.68 6.54
C HIS A 153 -13.05 23.32 5.51
N GLU A 154 -12.55 24.22 4.65
CA GLU A 154 -13.32 24.85 3.56
C GLU A 154 -13.32 24.00 2.27
N LEU A 155 -12.63 22.87 2.25
CA LEU A 155 -12.56 21.95 1.13
C LEU A 155 -13.51 20.75 1.31
N SER A 156 -14.12 20.29 0.22
CA SER A 156 -14.82 19.00 0.22
C SER A 156 -13.86 17.83 0.45
N GLY A 157 -14.39 16.64 0.77
CA GLY A 157 -13.58 15.44 0.97
C GLY A 157 -12.65 15.13 -0.22
N GLY A 158 -13.20 15.10 -1.43
CA GLY A 158 -12.41 14.88 -2.65
C GLY A 158 -11.40 15.99 -2.94
N MET A 159 -11.72 17.26 -2.62
CA MET A 159 -10.76 18.36 -2.76
C MET A 159 -9.63 18.25 -1.72
N ARG A 160 -9.92 17.86 -0.48
CA ARG A 160 -8.89 17.61 0.54
C ARG A 160 -7.96 16.46 0.12
N GLN A 161 -8.53 15.41 -0.46
CA GLN A 161 -7.75 14.29 -1.00
C GLN A 161 -6.80 14.75 -2.12
N ARG A 162 -7.31 15.53 -3.09
CA ARG A 162 -6.49 16.10 -4.16
C ARG A 162 -5.40 17.04 -3.62
N ALA A 163 -5.72 17.86 -2.61
CA ALA A 163 -4.75 18.73 -1.96
C ALA A 163 -3.65 17.92 -1.23
N MET A 164 -4.00 16.80 -0.59
CA MET A 164 -3.03 15.90 0.04
C MET A 164 -2.11 15.25 -1.01
N ILE A 165 -2.65 14.87 -2.17
CA ILE A 165 -1.84 14.38 -3.30
C ILE A 165 -0.90 15.49 -3.77
N ALA A 166 -1.38 16.74 -3.92
CA ALA A 166 -0.53 17.87 -4.27
C ALA A 166 0.62 18.08 -3.27
N LEU A 167 0.32 18.02 -1.97
CA LEU A 167 1.32 18.11 -0.91
C LEU A 167 2.37 17.00 -1.02
N ALA A 168 1.92 15.74 -1.20
CA ALA A 168 2.81 14.59 -1.31
C ALA A 168 3.73 14.66 -2.54
N LEU A 169 3.27 15.26 -3.64
CA LEU A 169 4.03 15.35 -4.90
C LEU A 169 4.82 16.66 -5.06
N ALA A 170 4.65 17.62 -4.16
CA ALA A 170 5.22 18.97 -4.26
C ALA A 170 6.75 18.98 -4.38
N CYS A 171 7.43 18.02 -3.75
CA CYS A 171 8.89 17.86 -3.79
C CYS A 171 9.38 16.84 -4.82
N ARG A 172 8.51 16.37 -5.75
CA ARG A 172 8.84 15.42 -6.82
C ARG A 172 9.54 14.16 -6.30
N PRO A 173 8.91 13.38 -5.41
CA PRO A 173 9.52 12.20 -4.83
C PRO A 173 9.84 11.13 -5.87
N LEU A 174 10.83 10.30 -5.59
CA LEU A 174 11.15 9.12 -6.42
C LEU A 174 10.20 7.96 -6.15
N LEU A 175 9.62 7.91 -4.94
CA LEU A 175 8.67 6.89 -4.50
C LEU A 175 7.51 7.54 -3.75
N LEU A 176 6.29 7.19 -4.17
CA LEU A 176 5.05 7.55 -3.49
C LEU A 176 4.48 6.34 -2.74
N LEU A 177 4.21 6.49 -1.47
CA LEU A 177 3.51 5.51 -0.64
C LEU A 177 2.05 5.96 -0.49
N ALA A 178 1.11 5.24 -1.09
CA ALA A 178 -0.31 5.57 -1.05
C ALA A 178 -1.05 4.58 -0.13
N ASP A 179 -1.37 5.01 1.09
CA ASP A 179 -2.08 4.19 2.09
C ASP A 179 -3.58 4.43 1.98
N GLU A 180 -4.28 3.54 1.28
CA GLU A 180 -5.71 3.57 1.05
C GLU A 180 -6.22 4.95 0.58
N PRO A 181 -5.69 5.52 -0.52
CA PRO A 181 -5.90 6.92 -0.90
C PRO A 181 -7.33 7.24 -1.34
N THR A 182 -8.22 6.27 -1.40
CA THR A 182 -9.61 6.44 -1.84
C THR A 182 -10.64 6.03 -0.79
N THR A 183 -10.21 5.65 0.40
CA THR A 183 -11.10 5.28 1.51
C THR A 183 -11.97 6.47 1.91
N ALA A 184 -13.24 6.22 2.19
CA ALA A 184 -14.28 7.20 2.56
C ALA A 184 -14.67 8.20 1.44
N LEU A 185 -14.34 7.92 0.17
CA LEU A 185 -14.82 8.67 -0.99
C LEU A 185 -15.97 7.91 -1.68
N ASP A 186 -16.86 8.67 -2.35
CA ASP A 186 -17.84 8.04 -3.23
C ASP A 186 -17.17 7.41 -4.46
N ALA A 187 -17.84 6.42 -5.08
CA ALA A 187 -17.27 5.63 -6.16
C ALA A 187 -16.79 6.46 -7.36
N THR A 188 -17.48 7.56 -7.67
CA THR A 188 -17.11 8.44 -8.80
C THR A 188 -15.81 9.19 -8.49
N VAL A 189 -15.70 9.76 -7.31
CA VAL A 189 -14.47 10.46 -6.85
C VAL A 189 -13.32 9.48 -6.69
N GLN A 190 -13.59 8.25 -6.20
CA GLN A 190 -12.58 7.19 -6.11
C GLN A 190 -11.94 6.92 -7.48
N ILE A 191 -12.74 6.67 -8.51
CA ILE A 191 -12.24 6.41 -9.88
C ILE A 191 -11.40 7.61 -10.38
N GLN A 192 -11.87 8.84 -10.17
CA GLN A 192 -11.14 10.04 -10.57
C GLN A 192 -9.79 10.18 -9.89
N ILE A 193 -9.68 9.83 -8.59
CA ILE A 193 -8.42 9.86 -7.84
C ILE A 193 -7.47 8.77 -8.33
N LEU A 194 -7.96 7.56 -8.62
CA LEU A 194 -7.14 6.47 -9.16
C LEU A 194 -6.54 6.83 -10.52
N LEU A 195 -7.36 7.36 -11.44
CA LEU A 195 -6.91 7.82 -12.76
C LEU A 195 -5.89 8.94 -12.64
N LEU A 196 -6.15 9.94 -11.78
CA LEU A 196 -5.21 11.03 -11.50
C LEU A 196 -3.87 10.52 -10.98
N LEU A 197 -3.86 9.60 -10.00
CA LEU A 197 -2.61 9.03 -9.46
C LEU A 197 -1.83 8.28 -10.54
N ARG A 198 -2.51 7.51 -11.40
CA ARG A 198 -1.87 6.79 -12.48
C ARG A 198 -1.31 7.71 -13.56
N GLU A 199 -2.03 8.79 -13.90
CA GLU A 199 -1.57 9.83 -14.83
C GLU A 199 -0.31 10.51 -14.30
N LEU A 200 -0.35 11.04 -13.07
CA LEU A 200 0.78 11.71 -12.43
C LEU A 200 2.00 10.79 -12.27
N GLN A 201 1.77 9.50 -11.96
CA GLN A 201 2.82 8.49 -11.88
C GLN A 201 3.52 8.29 -13.24
N ARG A 202 2.74 8.18 -14.34
CA ARG A 202 3.30 8.02 -15.70
C ARG A 202 4.06 9.26 -16.16
N GLU A 203 3.53 10.45 -15.89
CA GLU A 203 4.18 11.72 -16.27
C GLU A 203 5.50 11.93 -15.54
N THR A 204 5.57 11.61 -14.25
CA THR A 204 6.75 11.86 -13.43
C THR A 204 7.77 10.72 -13.47
N GLY A 205 7.34 9.51 -13.87
CA GLY A 205 8.17 8.31 -13.81
C GLY A 205 8.51 7.88 -12.38
N MET A 206 7.80 8.38 -11.35
CA MET A 206 7.99 7.95 -9.97
C MET A 206 7.53 6.50 -9.78
N ALA A 207 8.15 5.80 -8.84
CA ALA A 207 7.62 4.53 -8.37
C ALA A 207 6.48 4.76 -7.37
N MET A 208 5.58 3.78 -7.22
CA MET A 208 4.50 3.88 -6.25
C MET A 208 4.27 2.54 -5.54
N ILE A 209 4.04 2.57 -4.23
CA ILE A 209 3.42 1.45 -3.51
C ILE A 209 1.99 1.86 -3.18
N PHE A 210 1.04 1.15 -3.77
CA PHE A 210 -0.39 1.41 -3.63
C PHE A 210 -1.03 0.38 -2.71
N VAL A 211 -1.42 0.82 -1.52
CA VAL A 211 -2.13 -0.03 -0.54
C VAL A 211 -3.62 0.15 -0.71
N SER A 212 -4.34 -0.96 -0.82
CA SER A 212 -5.80 -0.99 -0.83
C SER A 212 -6.33 -2.30 -0.22
N HIS A 213 -7.55 -2.26 0.28
CA HIS A 213 -8.36 -3.45 0.52
C HIS A 213 -9.31 -3.74 -0.66
N ASP A 214 -9.48 -2.77 -1.57
CA ASP A 214 -10.23 -2.92 -2.81
C ASP A 214 -9.32 -3.44 -3.93
N ILE A 215 -9.57 -4.67 -4.34
CA ILE A 215 -8.79 -5.35 -5.39
C ILE A 215 -9.02 -4.68 -6.74
N GLY A 216 -10.25 -4.23 -7.04
CA GLY A 216 -10.58 -3.54 -8.28
C GLY A 216 -9.72 -2.28 -8.44
N ALA A 217 -9.63 -1.46 -7.40
CA ALA A 217 -8.77 -0.28 -7.38
C ALA A 217 -7.28 -0.63 -7.62
N ALA A 218 -6.80 -1.72 -7.03
CA ALA A 218 -5.41 -2.14 -7.20
C ALA A 218 -5.13 -2.68 -8.62
N ILE A 219 -6.06 -3.40 -9.22
CA ILE A 219 -5.94 -3.91 -10.61
C ILE A 219 -5.83 -2.74 -11.60
N GLU A 220 -6.57 -1.66 -11.40
CA GLU A 220 -6.55 -0.48 -12.27
C GLU A 220 -5.23 0.32 -12.20
N VAL A 221 -4.56 0.30 -11.05
CA VAL A 221 -3.42 1.18 -10.78
C VAL A 221 -2.09 0.44 -10.83
N ALA A 222 -2.02 -0.81 -10.37
CA ALA A 222 -0.77 -1.53 -10.17
C ALA A 222 -0.26 -2.23 -11.45
N ASP A 223 1.05 -2.38 -11.55
CA ASP A 223 1.72 -3.22 -12.57
C ASP A 223 1.89 -4.65 -12.02
N ARG A 224 2.17 -4.77 -10.72
CA ARG A 224 2.35 -6.01 -9.98
C ARG A 224 1.66 -5.90 -8.62
N ILE A 225 1.18 -7.02 -8.10
CA ILE A 225 0.50 -7.09 -6.81
C ILE A 225 1.23 -8.08 -5.90
N ALA A 226 1.50 -7.63 -4.67
CA ALA A 226 1.89 -8.47 -3.55
C ALA A 226 0.72 -8.58 -2.57
N VAL A 227 0.30 -9.81 -2.28
CA VAL A 227 -0.80 -10.10 -1.35
C VAL A 227 -0.24 -10.40 0.02
N MET A 228 -0.66 -9.63 1.03
CA MET A 228 -0.26 -9.78 2.42
C MET A 228 -1.34 -10.48 3.25
N TYR A 229 -0.92 -11.44 4.07
CA TYR A 229 -1.75 -12.07 5.08
C TYR A 229 -0.96 -12.25 6.37
N ALA A 230 -1.53 -11.82 7.50
CA ALA A 230 -0.93 -11.99 8.82
C ALA A 230 0.55 -11.55 8.90
N GLY A 231 0.87 -10.37 8.35
CA GLY A 231 2.21 -9.79 8.38
C GLY A 231 3.23 -10.41 7.42
N ARG A 232 2.81 -11.22 6.45
CA ARG A 232 3.69 -11.87 5.46
C ARG A 232 3.14 -11.70 4.05
N ILE A 233 4.03 -11.68 3.05
CA ILE A 233 3.63 -11.82 1.65
C ILE A 233 3.37 -13.31 1.39
N VAL A 234 2.17 -13.62 0.87
CA VAL A 234 1.74 -14.98 0.57
C VAL A 234 1.75 -15.28 -0.93
N GLU A 235 1.55 -14.26 -1.76
CA GLU A 235 1.64 -14.37 -3.22
C GLU A 235 2.02 -13.02 -3.83
N GLU A 236 2.83 -13.04 -4.89
CA GLU A 236 3.23 -11.86 -5.65
C GLU A 236 3.31 -12.22 -7.13
N ASN A 237 2.70 -11.40 -8.00
CA ASN A 237 2.76 -11.60 -9.44
C ASN A 237 2.38 -10.32 -10.21
N ALA A 238 2.61 -10.29 -11.52
CA ALA A 238 2.01 -9.31 -12.42
C ALA A 238 0.47 -9.36 -12.30
N VAL A 239 -0.18 -8.20 -12.38
CA VAL A 239 -1.64 -8.08 -12.17
C VAL A 239 -2.42 -9.06 -13.03
N ALA A 240 -2.14 -9.09 -14.35
CA ALA A 240 -2.87 -9.95 -15.29
C ALA A 240 -2.78 -11.44 -14.92
N GLU A 241 -1.60 -11.88 -14.49
CA GLU A 241 -1.36 -13.28 -14.14
C GLU A 241 -1.97 -13.64 -12.78
N LEU A 242 -1.90 -12.74 -11.80
CA LEU A 242 -2.49 -12.96 -10.48
C LEU A 242 -4.00 -13.04 -10.56
N VAL A 243 -4.63 -12.22 -11.39
CA VAL A 243 -6.09 -12.23 -11.61
C VAL A 243 -6.52 -13.47 -12.39
N ALA A 244 -5.79 -13.83 -13.45
CA ALA A 244 -6.15 -14.98 -14.29
C ALA A 244 -5.94 -16.33 -13.59
N ALA A 245 -4.88 -16.45 -12.77
CA ALA A 245 -4.49 -17.71 -12.15
C ALA A 245 -3.92 -17.53 -10.73
N PRO A 246 -4.73 -17.10 -9.74
CA PRO A 246 -4.28 -16.97 -8.35
C PRO A 246 -3.89 -18.35 -7.80
N ARG A 247 -2.68 -18.44 -7.24
CA ARG A 247 -2.10 -19.71 -6.77
C ARG A 247 -2.30 -19.91 -5.26
N HIS A 248 -2.32 -18.87 -4.48
CA HIS A 248 -2.62 -18.94 -3.05
C HIS A 248 -4.13 -18.95 -2.82
N HIS A 249 -4.63 -19.84 -1.98
CA HIS A 249 -6.09 -19.94 -1.71
C HIS A 249 -6.68 -18.68 -1.10
N TYR A 250 -5.90 -17.91 -0.34
CA TYR A 250 -6.31 -16.61 0.16
C TYR A 250 -6.50 -15.59 -0.97
N THR A 251 -5.55 -15.50 -1.90
CA THR A 251 -5.65 -14.62 -3.09
C THR A 251 -6.89 -14.95 -3.92
N ALA A 252 -7.14 -16.25 -4.14
CA ALA A 252 -8.33 -16.69 -4.85
C ALA A 252 -9.62 -16.30 -4.11
N GLY A 253 -9.65 -16.44 -2.78
CA GLY A 253 -10.77 -15.99 -1.96
C GLY A 253 -11.00 -14.48 -2.01
N LEU A 254 -9.93 -13.68 -1.96
CA LEU A 254 -10.01 -12.23 -2.10
C LEU A 254 -10.58 -11.83 -3.48
N LEU A 255 -10.09 -12.40 -4.56
CA LEU A 255 -10.59 -12.14 -5.93
C LEU A 255 -12.07 -12.56 -6.07
N ALA A 256 -12.46 -13.69 -5.50
CA ALA A 256 -13.85 -14.16 -5.52
C ALA A 256 -14.81 -13.29 -4.69
N SER A 257 -14.30 -12.52 -3.72
CA SER A 257 -15.10 -11.58 -2.93
C SER A 257 -15.35 -10.23 -3.62
N THR A 258 -14.74 -10.00 -4.78
CA THR A 258 -14.93 -8.77 -5.57
C THR A 258 -16.21 -8.91 -6.41
N VAL A 259 -17.01 -7.84 -6.48
CA VAL A 259 -18.27 -7.84 -7.26
C VAL A 259 -17.93 -7.81 -8.75
N GLY A 260 -18.14 -8.94 -9.45
CA GLY A 260 -18.14 -8.97 -10.91
C GLY A 260 -19.51 -8.56 -11.47
N GLU A 261 -19.56 -7.96 -12.67
CA GLU A 261 -20.83 -7.56 -13.32
C GLU A 261 -21.79 -8.74 -13.57
N ALA A 262 -21.27 -9.98 -13.65
CA ALA A 262 -22.04 -11.18 -13.94
C ALA A 262 -22.84 -11.75 -12.75
N GLU A 263 -22.69 -11.23 -11.53
CA GLU A 263 -23.22 -11.86 -10.30
C GLU A 263 -24.29 -11.03 -9.57
N ARG A 264 -24.97 -10.13 -10.27
CA ARG A 264 -26.11 -9.40 -9.68
C ARG A 264 -27.18 -10.39 -9.20
N GLY A 265 -27.43 -10.39 -7.88
CA GLY A 265 -28.44 -11.24 -7.24
C GLY A 265 -27.91 -12.54 -6.62
N ARG A 266 -26.59 -12.80 -6.65
CA ARG A 266 -25.97 -13.90 -5.89
C ARG A 266 -25.30 -13.37 -4.62
N PRO A 267 -25.27 -14.15 -3.52
CA PRO A 267 -24.49 -13.79 -2.34
C PRO A 267 -23.01 -13.67 -2.71
N LEU A 268 -22.34 -12.60 -2.23
CA LEU A 268 -20.90 -12.46 -2.42
C LEU A 268 -20.15 -13.62 -1.74
N ALA A 269 -19.14 -14.14 -2.43
CA ALA A 269 -18.24 -15.10 -1.82
C ALA A 269 -17.48 -14.40 -0.67
N THR A 270 -17.50 -14.97 0.51
CA THR A 270 -16.76 -14.46 1.67
C THR A 270 -15.69 -15.45 2.07
N ILE A 271 -14.56 -14.94 2.55
CA ILE A 271 -13.53 -15.81 3.15
C ILE A 271 -14.00 -16.16 4.57
N PRO A 272 -14.28 -17.43 4.88
CA PRO A 272 -14.83 -17.81 6.19
C PRO A 272 -13.82 -17.60 7.31
N GLY A 273 -14.32 -17.41 8.54
CA GLY A 273 -13.51 -17.24 9.75
C GLY A 273 -12.90 -15.85 9.88
N ALA A 274 -12.08 -15.67 10.93
CA ALA A 274 -11.39 -14.42 11.23
C ALA A 274 -9.89 -14.52 10.98
N PRO A 275 -9.20 -13.40 10.68
CA PRO A 275 -7.73 -13.34 10.67
C PRO A 275 -7.15 -13.79 12.02
N PRO A 276 -5.93 -14.37 12.02
CA PRO A 276 -5.30 -14.82 13.24
C PRO A 276 -4.88 -13.67 14.16
N ASP A 277 -4.82 -13.94 15.46
CA ASP A 277 -4.26 -13.02 16.45
C ASP A 277 -2.72 -13.00 16.33
N LEU A 278 -2.16 -11.86 15.90
CA LEU A 278 -0.73 -11.65 15.72
C LEU A 278 0.04 -11.51 17.06
N SER A 279 -0.63 -11.50 18.19
CA SER A 279 0.00 -11.55 19.53
C SER A 279 0.38 -12.96 19.94
N ALA A 280 -0.22 -13.99 19.32
CA ALA A 280 0.10 -15.39 19.58
C ALA A 280 1.20 -15.90 18.64
N PRO A 281 2.07 -16.82 19.10
CA PRO A 281 3.04 -17.50 18.23
C PRO A 281 2.28 -18.29 17.15
N MET A 282 2.58 -18.00 15.87
CA MET A 282 2.02 -18.77 14.77
C MET A 282 2.89 -19.98 14.44
N GLN A 283 2.29 -21.18 14.44
CA GLN A 283 2.88 -22.37 13.89
C GLN A 283 2.23 -22.66 12.53
N GLY A 284 3.04 -22.93 11.51
CA GLY A 284 2.55 -23.23 10.17
C GLY A 284 2.00 -22.04 9.38
N CYS A 285 1.21 -22.33 8.37
CA CYS A 285 0.58 -21.35 7.50
C CYS A 285 -0.53 -20.59 8.25
N ALA A 286 -0.41 -19.27 8.33
CA ALA A 286 -1.39 -18.43 9.02
C ALA A 286 -2.81 -18.54 8.44
N PHE A 287 -2.94 -18.87 7.14
CA PHE A 287 -4.22 -19.06 6.48
C PHE A 287 -4.79 -20.48 6.66
N ALA A 288 -4.05 -21.45 7.19
CA ALA A 288 -4.48 -22.86 7.31
C ALA A 288 -5.86 -23.03 7.99
N PRO A 289 -6.23 -22.28 9.06
CA PRO A 289 -7.55 -22.42 9.69
C PRO A 289 -8.73 -22.01 8.80
N ARG A 290 -8.49 -21.19 7.76
CA ARG A 290 -9.50 -20.69 6.81
C ARG A 290 -9.37 -21.33 5.42
N CYS A 291 -8.35 -22.18 5.21
CA CYS A 291 -8.02 -22.73 3.92
C CYS A 291 -8.74 -24.07 3.68
N VAL A 292 -9.58 -24.13 2.65
CA VAL A 292 -10.32 -25.38 2.27
C VAL A 292 -9.39 -26.52 1.80
N ALA A 293 -8.15 -26.19 1.40
CA ALA A 293 -7.14 -27.16 0.93
C ALA A 293 -6.05 -27.43 1.99
N ALA A 294 -6.27 -27.01 3.25
CA ALA A 294 -5.28 -27.21 4.29
C ALA A 294 -5.01 -28.71 4.57
N VAL A 295 -3.75 -29.05 4.68
CA VAL A 295 -3.27 -30.38 5.11
C VAL A 295 -2.48 -30.24 6.41
N GLU A 296 -2.09 -31.36 7.03
CA GLU A 296 -1.37 -31.34 8.31
C GLU A 296 -0.07 -30.52 8.24
N ARG A 297 0.67 -30.63 7.16
CA ARG A 297 1.88 -29.82 6.94
C ARG A 297 1.60 -28.31 6.98
N CYS A 298 0.43 -27.86 6.50
CA CYS A 298 0.06 -26.45 6.57
C CYS A 298 -0.15 -25.96 8.02
N ARG A 299 -0.47 -26.87 8.95
CA ARG A 299 -0.71 -26.54 10.36
C ARG A 299 0.60 -26.54 11.20
N SER A 300 1.56 -27.37 10.80
CA SER A 300 2.80 -27.58 11.55
C SER A 300 4.01 -26.84 10.97
N GLU A 301 4.02 -26.56 9.64
CA GLU A 301 5.17 -25.95 8.99
C GLU A 301 4.78 -24.68 8.25
N LEU A 302 5.55 -23.60 8.45
CA LEU A 302 5.42 -22.36 7.73
C LEU A 302 5.92 -22.51 6.28
N PRO A 303 5.10 -22.24 5.25
CA PRO A 303 5.56 -22.28 3.87
C PRO A 303 6.57 -21.14 3.62
N PRO A 304 7.76 -21.43 3.04
CA PRO A 304 8.68 -20.40 2.60
C PRO A 304 8.11 -19.63 1.41
N LEU A 305 8.47 -18.35 1.28
CA LEU A 305 8.18 -17.57 0.09
C LEU A 305 9.16 -17.97 -1.02
N VAL A 306 8.70 -18.81 -1.94
CA VAL A 306 9.51 -19.27 -3.09
C VAL A 306 9.35 -18.29 -4.23
N ARG A 307 10.46 -17.80 -4.78
CA ARG A 307 10.49 -16.88 -5.93
C ARG A 307 10.88 -17.60 -7.20
N ASP A 308 10.16 -17.32 -8.28
CA ASP A 308 10.44 -17.75 -9.66
C ASP A 308 10.26 -16.55 -10.60
N GLY A 309 11.36 -15.91 -10.96
CA GLY A 309 11.33 -14.65 -11.68
C GLY A 309 10.63 -13.54 -10.91
N ALA A 310 9.58 -12.96 -11.51
CA ALA A 310 8.75 -11.92 -10.90
C ALA A 310 7.63 -12.49 -9.98
N ARG A 311 7.49 -13.81 -9.93
CA ARG A 311 6.47 -14.48 -9.12
C ARG A 311 7.04 -14.87 -7.76
N ALA A 312 6.21 -14.76 -6.71
CA ALA A 312 6.53 -15.33 -5.41
C ALA A 312 5.28 -15.98 -4.81
N LEU A 313 5.46 -17.11 -4.13
CA LEU A 313 4.36 -17.87 -3.54
C LEU A 313 4.79 -18.57 -2.26
N ALA A 314 3.99 -18.43 -1.20
CA ALA A 314 4.16 -19.11 0.08
C ALA A 314 2.99 -20.07 0.33
N CYS A 315 2.97 -21.21 -0.35
CA CYS A 315 1.91 -22.21 -0.23
C CYS A 315 2.43 -23.64 -0.41
N TRP A 316 2.10 -24.55 0.51
CA TRP A 316 2.42 -25.99 0.38
C TRP A 316 1.54 -26.72 -0.65
N ARG A 317 0.35 -26.19 -0.91
CA ARG A 317 -0.63 -26.73 -1.85
C ARG A 317 -1.19 -25.66 -2.77
N PRO A 318 -0.37 -25.14 -3.70
CA PRO A 318 -0.85 -24.13 -4.64
C PRO A 318 -1.99 -24.66 -5.51
N ARG A 319 -2.91 -23.79 -5.90
CA ARG A 319 -3.92 -24.09 -6.91
C ARG A 319 -3.26 -24.40 -8.24
N ALA A 320 -3.87 -25.32 -9.02
CA ALA A 320 -3.37 -25.64 -10.35
C ALA A 320 -3.54 -24.42 -11.31
N THR A 321 -2.59 -24.26 -12.22
CA THR A 321 -2.72 -23.29 -13.33
C THR A 321 -3.67 -23.90 -14.34
N GLY A 322 -4.89 -23.39 -14.43
CA GLY A 322 -5.89 -23.89 -15.39
C GLY A 322 -7.23 -24.30 -14.80
N ASP A 323 -7.39 -24.30 -13.49
CA ASP A 323 -8.71 -24.44 -12.85
C ASP A 323 -9.50 -23.14 -13.05
N GLY A 324 -9.97 -22.92 -14.27
CA GLY A 324 -11.00 -21.94 -14.64
C GLY A 324 -12.37 -22.37 -14.13
N ASP A 325 -12.43 -22.92 -12.92
CA ASP A 325 -13.68 -23.15 -12.22
C ASP A 325 -14.04 -21.86 -11.46
N GLY A 326 -15.03 -21.17 -12.01
CA GLY A 326 -15.83 -20.23 -11.27
C GLY A 326 -16.29 -20.85 -9.95
N PRO A 327 -16.75 -20.05 -8.96
CA PRO A 327 -17.02 -20.51 -7.61
C PRO A 327 -17.99 -21.69 -7.62
N ARG A 328 -17.50 -22.88 -7.27
CA ARG A 328 -18.37 -24.00 -6.95
C ARG A 328 -19.19 -23.61 -5.72
N GLY A 329 -20.50 -23.75 -5.84
CA GLY A 329 -21.48 -23.39 -4.83
C GLY A 329 -21.19 -23.96 -3.43
N PRO A 330 -21.95 -23.51 -2.41
CA PRO A 330 -21.69 -23.83 -1.01
C PRO A 330 -21.68 -25.34 -0.82
N ILE A 331 -20.57 -25.85 -0.24
CA ILE A 331 -20.53 -27.23 0.27
C ILE A 331 -21.40 -27.23 1.52
N GLY A 332 -22.59 -27.85 1.40
CA GLY A 332 -23.47 -28.08 2.53
C GLY A 332 -22.79 -28.95 3.60
N PRO A 333 -23.22 -28.83 4.87
CA PRO A 333 -22.69 -29.64 5.96
C PRO A 333 -23.14 -31.08 5.76
N SER A 334 -22.21 -32.02 5.81
CA SER A 334 -22.43 -33.43 6.08
C SER A 334 -22.25 -33.73 7.55
#